data_e2b71fcf8cf16cd98cbb3767914ea490
#
_entry.id   e2b71fcf8cf16cd98cbb3767914ea490
#
_cell.length_a   1.000
_cell.length_b   1.000
_cell.length_c   1.000
_cell.angle_alpha   90.00
_cell.angle_beta   90.00
_cell.angle_gamma   90.00
#
_symmetry.space_group_name_H-M   'P 1'
#
loop_
_entity.id
_entity.type
_entity.pdbx_description
1 polymer ?
#
loop_
_entity_poly.entity_id
_entity_poly.type
_entity_poly.pdbx_seq_one_letter_code
_entity_poly.pdbx_strand_id
1 'polypeptide(L)'
;WAELTVQQDAQTAHTVPTAVTDAIANGGYQGKLELTEDLLRVLSAASELGRRDPLAARVRLSANCGPVIFDTSLDYTRTVKDGKTVSCIRTGALELYFSGETVLSKDGSPAVSEQTLVKCADLIDLAYRACLEDSAASEQTETGWHYTLSLSAEQTKQAACAIAPEAEKLDVQYLPGTLELDVQGGAITALRVTTGGSVQVGVVDTQVSISAQFDFQTGLTTDDCPVPAAV
;
A
#
# COMPACT_ATOMS: atom_id res chain seq x y z
N TRP A 1 19.64 -0.36 20.14
CA TRP A 1 20.17 -1.13 19.01
C TRP A 1 19.82 -2.59 19.25
N ALA A 2 18.75 -3.10 18.68
CA ALA A 2 18.48 -4.51 18.58
C ALA A 2 18.38 -4.86 17.10
N GLU A 3 19.48 -5.30 16.49
CA GLU A 3 19.42 -6.08 15.28
C GLU A 3 18.80 -7.42 15.64
N LEU A 4 17.52 -7.61 15.33
CA LEU A 4 16.90 -8.90 15.40
C LEU A 4 17.35 -9.72 14.18
N THR A 5 18.46 -10.41 14.32
CA THR A 5 18.92 -11.39 13.33
C THR A 5 18.30 -12.73 13.70
N VAL A 6 17.30 -13.17 12.96
CA VAL A 6 16.77 -14.54 13.08
C VAL A 6 17.63 -15.44 12.23
N GLN A 7 18.47 -16.25 12.86
CA GLN A 7 19.14 -17.38 12.20
C GLN A 7 18.16 -18.55 12.18
N GLN A 8 17.50 -18.76 11.08
CA GLN A 8 16.94 -20.06 10.73
C GLN A 8 17.92 -20.74 9.79
N ASP A 9 18.36 -21.94 10.17
CA ASP A 9 19.25 -22.85 9.41
C ASP A 9 20.00 -22.21 8.25
N ALA A 10 21.21 -21.83 8.51
CA ALA A 10 22.40 -21.58 7.67
C ALA A 10 22.24 -20.95 6.26
N GLN A 11 21.06 -20.62 5.73
CA GLN A 11 20.92 -20.17 4.33
C GLN A 11 20.08 -18.93 4.05
N THR A 12 19.35 -18.36 4.99
CA THR A 12 18.59 -17.13 4.72
C THR A 12 18.57 -16.20 5.93
N ALA A 13 19.41 -15.16 5.91
CA ALA A 13 19.28 -14.04 6.84
C ALA A 13 18.16 -13.12 6.34
N HIS A 14 17.04 -13.04 7.04
CA HIS A 14 15.97 -12.08 6.77
C HIS A 14 16.22 -10.80 7.58
N THR A 15 16.31 -9.68 6.91
CA THR A 15 16.39 -8.37 7.57
C THR A 15 14.96 -7.90 7.85
N VAL A 16 14.64 -7.67 9.12
CA VAL A 16 13.34 -7.08 9.50
C VAL A 16 13.28 -5.64 8.98
N PRO A 17 12.22 -5.24 8.26
CA PRO A 17 12.09 -3.88 7.76
C PRO A 17 12.13 -2.84 8.89
N THR A 18 12.69 -1.66 8.60
CA THR A 18 12.84 -0.58 9.57
C THR A 18 11.52 -0.17 10.22
N ALA A 19 10.41 -0.17 9.45
CA ALA A 19 9.09 0.15 9.96
C ALA A 19 8.64 -0.81 11.10
N VAL A 20 9.03 -2.07 11.05
CA VAL A 20 8.73 -3.06 12.10
C VAL A 20 9.61 -2.80 13.34
N THR A 21 10.90 -2.53 13.14
CA THR A 21 11.79 -2.19 14.25
C THR A 21 11.39 -0.87 14.91
N ASP A 22 10.92 0.11 14.17
CA ASP A 22 10.43 1.38 14.68
C ASP A 22 9.10 1.20 15.45
N ALA A 23 8.18 0.38 14.96
CA ALA A 23 6.94 0.05 15.65
C ALA A 23 7.20 -0.65 17.00
N ILE A 24 8.20 -1.54 17.04
CA ILE A 24 8.64 -2.23 18.27
C ILE A 24 9.33 -1.22 19.22
N ALA A 25 10.25 -0.38 18.70
CA ALA A 25 11.02 0.57 19.49
C ALA A 25 10.15 1.69 20.10
N ASN A 26 9.09 2.11 19.40
CA ASN A 26 8.17 3.17 19.84
C ASN A 26 7.06 2.66 20.79
N GLY A 27 7.16 1.40 21.27
CA GLY A 27 6.23 0.85 22.25
C GLY A 27 4.84 0.52 21.68
N GLY A 28 4.68 0.54 20.37
CA GLY A 28 3.45 0.15 19.69
C GLY A 28 3.14 -1.34 19.78
N TYR A 29 4.12 -2.16 20.20
CA TYR A 29 3.96 -3.60 20.41
C TYR A 29 4.50 -4.00 21.79
N GLN A 30 3.62 -4.50 22.64
CA GLN A 30 3.97 -4.96 24.01
C GLN A 30 3.93 -6.48 24.15
N GLY A 31 3.80 -7.24 23.07
CA GLY A 31 3.73 -8.69 23.05
C GLY A 31 5.08 -9.37 22.79
N LYS A 32 5.12 -10.69 23.02
CA LYS A 32 6.21 -11.53 22.55
C LYS A 32 6.02 -11.71 21.03
N LEU A 33 6.95 -11.21 20.23
CA LEU A 33 6.92 -11.39 18.79
C LEU A 33 7.22 -12.86 18.48
N GLU A 34 6.20 -13.61 18.05
CA GLU A 34 6.38 -14.93 17.49
C GLU A 34 6.54 -14.79 15.97
N LEU A 35 7.74 -15.07 15.48
CA LEU A 35 8.03 -15.04 14.05
C LEU A 35 7.47 -16.30 13.39
N THR A 36 6.22 -16.23 12.97
CA THR A 36 5.60 -17.31 12.18
C THR A 36 6.15 -17.31 10.77
N GLU A 37 6.07 -18.47 10.08
CA GLU A 37 6.46 -18.55 8.67
C GLU A 37 5.66 -17.56 7.80
N ASP A 38 4.39 -17.36 8.11
CA ASP A 38 3.52 -16.43 7.38
C ASP A 38 3.97 -14.98 7.56
N LEU A 39 4.29 -14.58 8.79
CA LEU A 39 4.84 -13.26 9.07
C LEU A 39 6.16 -13.04 8.30
N LEU A 40 7.08 -13.98 8.35
CA LEU A 40 8.35 -13.90 7.62
C LEU A 40 8.14 -13.81 6.10
N ARG A 41 7.16 -14.54 5.57
CA ARG A 41 6.82 -14.53 4.14
C ARG A 41 6.28 -13.17 3.71
N VAL A 42 5.34 -12.60 4.48
CA VAL A 42 4.78 -11.26 4.22
C VAL A 42 5.85 -10.19 4.36
N LEU A 43 6.67 -10.23 5.41
CA LEU A 43 7.76 -9.28 5.62
C LEU A 43 8.79 -9.31 4.47
N SER A 44 9.18 -10.51 4.02
CA SER A 44 10.12 -10.67 2.91
C SER A 44 9.54 -10.13 1.60
N ALA A 45 8.29 -10.47 1.28
CA ALA A 45 7.62 -10.03 0.06
C ALA A 45 7.40 -8.51 0.03
N ALA A 46 7.08 -7.91 1.16
CA ALA A 46 6.91 -6.47 1.25
C ALA A 46 8.25 -5.72 1.20
N SER A 47 9.31 -6.29 1.79
CA SER A 47 10.68 -5.75 1.64
C SER A 47 11.14 -5.82 0.18
N GLU A 48 10.78 -6.87 -0.56
CA GLU A 48 11.02 -6.97 -2.01
C GLU A 48 10.27 -5.87 -2.75
N LEU A 49 8.99 -5.69 -2.48
CA LEU A 49 8.18 -4.64 -3.13
C LEU A 49 8.75 -3.24 -2.90
N GLY A 50 9.22 -2.95 -1.68
CA GLY A 50 9.85 -1.68 -1.34
C GLY A 50 11.13 -1.39 -2.15
N ARG A 51 11.88 -2.44 -2.49
CA ARG A 51 13.13 -2.36 -3.25
C ARG A 51 12.96 -2.53 -4.75
N ARG A 52 11.79 -2.94 -5.21
CA ARG A 52 11.53 -3.18 -6.63
C ARG A 52 11.68 -1.88 -7.43
N ASP A 53 12.58 -1.91 -8.41
CA ASP A 53 12.84 -0.80 -9.32
C ASP A 53 13.12 -1.35 -10.73
N PRO A 54 12.29 -1.02 -11.72
CA PRO A 54 11.07 -0.22 -11.62
C PRO A 54 9.91 -0.99 -10.95
N LEU A 55 8.98 -0.24 -10.39
CA LEU A 55 7.72 -0.74 -9.88
C LEU A 55 6.58 -0.23 -10.74
N ALA A 56 5.70 -1.11 -11.20
CA ALA A 56 4.46 -0.70 -11.85
C ALA A 56 3.28 -1.47 -11.26
N ALA A 57 2.14 -0.79 -11.20
CA ALA A 57 0.88 -1.36 -10.76
C ALA A 57 -0.28 -0.75 -11.54
N ARG A 58 -1.29 -1.57 -11.82
CA ARG A 58 -2.62 -1.07 -12.13
C ARG A 58 -3.38 -0.88 -10.82
N VAL A 59 -3.89 0.32 -10.60
CA VAL A 59 -4.62 0.67 -9.39
C VAL A 59 -6.07 0.92 -9.75
N ARG A 60 -6.99 0.27 -9.02
CA ARG A 60 -8.43 0.54 -9.10
C ARG A 60 -8.86 1.13 -7.78
N LEU A 61 -9.55 2.26 -7.85
CA LEU A 61 -10.09 2.95 -6.69
C LEU A 61 -11.60 2.99 -6.80
N SER A 62 -12.28 2.62 -5.73
CA SER A 62 -13.72 2.72 -5.62
C SER A 62 -14.09 3.43 -4.32
N ALA A 63 -15.03 4.35 -4.40
CA ALA A 63 -15.61 5.00 -3.24
C ALA A 63 -17.13 5.03 -3.39
N ASN A 64 -17.83 4.77 -2.30
CA ASN A 64 -19.28 4.82 -2.23
C ASN A 64 -19.68 5.67 -1.02
N CYS A 65 -20.60 6.61 -1.25
CA CYS A 65 -21.21 7.42 -0.20
C CYS A 65 -22.70 7.56 -0.51
N GLY A 66 -23.51 6.64 0.01
CA GLY A 66 -24.94 6.55 -0.27
C GLY A 66 -25.20 6.37 -1.77
N PRO A 67 -25.87 7.32 -2.44
CA PRO A 67 -26.16 7.22 -3.88
C PRO A 67 -24.98 7.59 -4.79
N VAL A 68 -23.89 8.13 -4.23
CA VAL A 68 -22.73 8.55 -5.01
C VAL A 68 -21.75 7.41 -5.07
N ILE A 69 -21.45 6.95 -6.28
CA ILE A 69 -20.45 5.92 -6.57
C ILE A 69 -19.36 6.56 -7.43
N PHE A 70 -18.13 6.38 -7.02
CA PHE A 70 -16.95 6.78 -7.76
C PHE A 70 -16.07 5.55 -8.01
N ASP A 71 -15.82 5.26 -9.27
CA ASP A 71 -14.90 4.20 -9.70
C ASP A 71 -13.92 4.77 -10.69
N THR A 72 -12.64 4.52 -10.47
CA THR A 72 -11.59 4.90 -11.40
C THR A 72 -10.47 3.87 -11.42
N SER A 73 -9.73 3.83 -12.51
CA SER A 73 -8.50 3.08 -12.60
C SER A 73 -7.39 3.95 -13.16
N LEU A 74 -6.18 3.71 -12.65
CA LEU A 74 -4.98 4.40 -13.09
C LEU A 74 -3.83 3.40 -13.18
N ASP A 75 -2.87 3.70 -14.03
CA ASP A 75 -1.58 3.03 -14.06
C ASP A 75 -0.60 3.86 -13.24
N TYR A 76 0.07 3.21 -12.30
CA TYR A 76 1.10 3.77 -11.45
C TYR A 76 2.45 3.16 -11.80
N THR A 77 3.47 4.00 -11.94
CA THR A 77 4.86 3.55 -12.04
C THR A 77 5.75 4.32 -11.09
N ARG A 78 6.81 3.68 -10.62
CA ARG A 78 7.86 4.30 -9.82
C ARG A 78 9.21 3.77 -10.32
N THR A 79 10.16 4.67 -10.52
CA THR A 79 11.53 4.32 -10.89
C THR A 79 12.52 5.30 -10.28
N VAL A 80 13.78 4.90 -10.22
CA VAL A 80 14.88 5.79 -9.81
C VAL A 80 15.58 6.30 -11.06
N LYS A 81 15.63 7.64 -11.23
CA LYS A 81 16.37 8.32 -12.27
C LYS A 81 17.32 9.33 -11.66
N ASP A 82 18.61 9.23 -11.98
CA ASP A 82 19.66 10.13 -11.47
C ASP A 82 19.67 10.20 -9.92
N GLY A 83 19.42 9.08 -9.25
CA GLY A 83 19.37 8.98 -7.79
C GLY A 83 18.10 9.56 -7.16
N LYS A 84 17.12 10.00 -7.94
CA LYS A 84 15.84 10.50 -7.45
C LYS A 84 14.72 9.53 -7.79
N THR A 85 13.82 9.33 -6.84
CA THR A 85 12.60 8.57 -7.09
C THR A 85 11.62 9.43 -7.88
N VAL A 86 11.19 8.90 -9.02
CA VAL A 86 10.15 9.50 -9.86
C VAL A 86 8.98 8.54 -9.90
N SER A 87 7.79 9.02 -9.57
CA SER A 87 6.54 8.29 -9.72
C SER A 87 5.70 8.91 -10.82
N CYS A 88 4.97 8.09 -11.55
CA CYS A 88 4.05 8.54 -12.57
C CYS A 88 2.66 7.96 -12.32
N ILE A 89 1.64 8.79 -12.47
CA ILE A 89 0.24 8.38 -12.54
C ILE A 89 -0.26 8.66 -13.95
N ARG A 90 -0.90 7.64 -14.54
CA ARG A 90 -1.57 7.77 -15.83
C ARG A 90 -3.02 7.34 -15.70
N THR A 91 -3.94 8.22 -16.08
CA THR A 91 -5.37 7.93 -16.15
C THR A 91 -5.98 8.64 -17.37
N GLY A 92 -6.53 7.87 -18.31
CA GLY A 92 -7.02 8.42 -19.57
C GLY A 92 -5.95 9.23 -20.31
N ALA A 93 -6.21 10.52 -20.55
CA ALA A 93 -5.27 11.44 -21.19
C ALA A 93 -4.32 12.14 -20.21
N LEU A 94 -4.56 12.01 -18.91
CA LEU A 94 -3.74 12.65 -17.88
C LEU A 94 -2.52 11.79 -17.57
N GLU A 95 -1.35 12.42 -17.59
CA GLU A 95 -0.08 11.80 -17.21
C GLU A 95 0.71 12.80 -16.36
N LEU A 96 0.91 12.46 -15.10
CA LEU A 96 1.57 13.30 -14.09
C LEU A 96 2.79 12.59 -13.52
N TYR A 97 3.88 13.32 -13.40
CA TYR A 97 5.14 12.87 -12.81
C TYR A 97 5.38 13.59 -11.48
N PHE A 98 5.76 12.82 -10.47
CA PHE A 98 6.04 13.30 -9.13
C PHE A 98 7.51 13.02 -8.79
N SER A 99 8.24 14.07 -8.45
CA SER A 99 9.63 13.97 -7.97
C SER A 99 9.78 14.84 -6.72
N GLY A 100 9.76 14.20 -5.55
CA GLY A 100 9.61 14.91 -4.27
C GLY A 100 8.29 15.69 -4.22
N GLU A 101 8.36 16.99 -3.96
CA GLU A 101 7.18 17.89 -3.92
C GLU A 101 6.81 18.45 -5.31
N THR A 102 7.61 18.17 -6.33
CA THR A 102 7.39 18.71 -7.68
C THR A 102 6.45 17.80 -8.46
N VAL A 103 5.43 18.41 -9.07
CA VAL A 103 4.51 17.74 -9.99
C VAL A 103 4.69 18.34 -11.39
N LEU A 104 4.94 17.48 -12.36
CA LEU A 104 5.16 17.84 -13.74
C LEU A 104 4.22 17.07 -14.65
N SER A 105 3.81 17.71 -15.73
CA SER A 105 3.12 17.06 -16.84
C SER A 105 4.13 16.34 -17.75
N LYS A 106 3.63 15.61 -18.74
CA LYS A 106 4.45 14.84 -19.69
C LYS A 106 5.48 15.68 -20.45
N ASP A 107 5.18 16.93 -20.72
CA ASP A 107 6.06 17.87 -21.41
C ASP A 107 7.06 18.57 -20.46
N GLY A 108 7.01 18.23 -19.17
CA GLY A 108 7.87 18.80 -18.13
C GLY A 108 7.41 20.15 -17.59
N SER A 109 6.25 20.64 -18.03
CA SER A 109 5.69 21.86 -17.44
C SER A 109 5.16 21.60 -16.03
N PRO A 110 5.28 22.58 -15.10
CA PRO A 110 4.71 22.46 -13.78
C PRO A 110 3.21 22.19 -13.87
N ALA A 111 2.75 21.18 -13.14
CA ALA A 111 1.34 20.84 -13.03
C ALA A 111 0.86 21.08 -11.61
N VAL A 112 -0.38 21.57 -11.47
CA VAL A 112 -1.07 21.61 -10.19
C VAL A 112 -1.92 20.35 -10.12
N SER A 113 -1.63 19.50 -9.17
CA SER A 113 -2.45 18.32 -8.92
C SER A 113 -3.04 18.40 -7.52
N GLU A 114 -4.36 18.41 -7.46
CA GLU A 114 -5.10 18.16 -6.23
C GLU A 114 -5.15 16.65 -5.91
N GLN A 115 -4.72 15.82 -6.86
CA GLN A 115 -4.64 14.38 -6.66
C GLN A 115 -3.42 14.04 -5.83
N THR A 116 -3.65 13.61 -4.62
CA THR A 116 -2.60 13.04 -3.79
C THR A 116 -2.32 11.62 -4.26
N LEU A 117 -1.04 11.28 -4.39
CA LEU A 117 -0.62 9.90 -4.62
C LEU A 117 -1.19 9.00 -3.52
N VAL A 118 -1.82 7.92 -3.93
CA VAL A 118 -2.18 6.85 -2.99
C VAL A 118 -0.90 6.38 -2.30
N LYS A 119 -0.87 6.45 -0.99
CA LYS A 119 0.31 6.11 -0.20
C LYS A 119 0.43 4.60 -0.05
N CYS A 120 0.86 3.94 -1.12
CA CYS A 120 1.05 2.49 -1.14
C CYS A 120 1.99 2.00 -0.01
N ALA A 121 3.00 2.79 0.33
CA ALA A 121 3.90 2.48 1.45
C ALA A 121 3.16 2.39 2.79
N ASP A 122 2.24 3.31 3.05
CA ASP A 122 1.44 3.32 4.29
C ASP A 122 0.53 2.10 4.38
N LEU A 123 -0.02 1.62 3.25
CA LEU A 123 -0.81 0.39 3.19
C LEU A 123 0.04 -0.86 3.46
N ILE A 124 1.28 -0.88 2.98
CA ILE A 124 2.23 -1.96 3.25
C ILE A 124 2.61 -1.96 4.74
N ASP A 125 2.82 -0.79 5.34
CA ASP A 125 3.09 -0.67 6.78
C ASP A 125 1.90 -1.15 7.62
N LEU A 126 0.67 -0.90 7.19
CA LEU A 126 -0.52 -1.45 7.81
C LEU A 126 -0.57 -2.98 7.72
N ALA A 127 -0.18 -3.55 6.58
CA ALA A 127 -0.06 -5.00 6.43
C ALA A 127 0.92 -5.60 7.43
N TYR A 128 2.08 -4.97 7.63
CA TYR A 128 3.05 -5.41 8.66
C TYR A 128 2.44 -5.41 10.06
N ARG A 129 1.80 -4.31 10.46
CA ARG A 129 1.20 -4.20 11.79
C ARG A 129 0.11 -5.24 12.01
N ALA A 130 -0.77 -5.44 11.02
CA ALA A 130 -1.81 -6.44 11.11
C ALA A 130 -1.25 -7.86 11.24
N CYS A 131 -0.17 -8.19 10.52
CA CYS A 131 0.52 -9.48 10.70
C CYS A 131 1.15 -9.65 12.09
N LEU A 132 1.65 -8.55 12.70
CA LEU A 132 2.22 -8.59 14.05
C LEU A 132 1.16 -8.83 15.13
N GLU A 133 -0.07 -8.39 14.89
CA GLU A 133 -1.19 -8.52 15.82
C GLU A 133 -1.91 -9.87 15.73
N ASP A 134 -1.35 -10.85 15.00
CA ASP A 134 -1.90 -12.21 14.80
C ASP A 134 -3.32 -12.24 14.22
N SER A 135 -3.63 -11.25 13.38
CA SER A 135 -4.93 -11.10 12.75
C SER A 135 -4.95 -11.61 11.30
N ALA A 136 -3.90 -12.29 10.87
CA ALA A 136 -3.76 -12.79 9.50
C ALA A 136 -4.34 -14.19 9.36
N ALA A 137 -5.21 -14.37 8.37
CA ALA A 137 -5.55 -15.68 7.83
C ALA A 137 -4.77 -15.91 6.53
N SER A 138 -4.21 -17.11 6.36
CA SER A 138 -3.45 -17.47 5.16
C SER A 138 -4.06 -18.67 4.45
N GLU A 139 -4.06 -18.64 3.13
CA GLU A 139 -4.49 -19.73 2.27
C GLU A 139 -3.44 -19.96 1.19
N GLN A 140 -3.03 -21.22 1.04
CA GLN A 140 -2.13 -21.60 -0.05
C GLN A 140 -2.92 -21.71 -1.35
N THR A 141 -2.47 -21.01 -2.39
CA THR A 141 -3.02 -21.05 -3.74
C THR A 141 -2.14 -21.91 -4.66
N GLU A 142 -2.57 -22.16 -5.89
CA GLU A 142 -1.76 -22.92 -6.87
C GLU A 142 -0.42 -22.23 -7.19
N THR A 143 -0.35 -20.88 -7.08
CA THR A 143 0.83 -20.11 -7.50
C THR A 143 1.55 -19.44 -6.32
N GLY A 144 1.00 -19.51 -5.10
CA GLY A 144 1.58 -18.83 -3.95
C GLY A 144 0.68 -18.86 -2.72
N TRP A 145 0.53 -17.71 -2.11
CA TRP A 145 -0.22 -17.52 -0.86
C TRP A 145 -1.13 -16.31 -0.96
N HIS A 146 -2.34 -16.47 -0.44
CA HIS A 146 -3.29 -15.38 -0.19
C HIS A 146 -3.37 -15.13 1.31
N TYR A 147 -3.24 -13.85 1.70
CA TYR A 147 -3.34 -13.41 3.09
C TYR A 147 -4.52 -12.46 3.24
N THR A 148 -5.35 -12.70 4.23
CA THR A 148 -6.42 -11.78 4.65
C THR A 148 -6.10 -11.27 6.04
N LEU A 149 -5.95 -9.96 6.17
CA LEU A 149 -5.62 -9.25 7.39
C LEU A 149 -6.84 -8.45 7.84
N SER A 150 -7.26 -8.67 9.09
CA SER A 150 -8.33 -7.88 9.69
C SER A 150 -7.76 -6.57 10.20
N LEU A 151 -8.38 -5.46 9.80
CA LEU A 151 -8.02 -4.13 10.24
C LEU A 151 -8.98 -3.67 11.34
N SER A 152 -8.46 -3.16 12.45
CA SER A 152 -9.26 -2.46 13.45
C SER A 152 -9.88 -1.19 12.84
N ALA A 153 -10.86 -0.58 13.49
CA ALA A 153 -11.47 0.67 13.02
C ALA A 153 -10.43 1.80 12.85
N GLU A 154 -9.43 1.87 13.73
CA GLU A 154 -8.35 2.86 13.62
C GLU A 154 -7.42 2.57 12.42
N GLN A 155 -7.06 1.31 12.20
CA GLN A 155 -6.28 0.90 11.03
C GLN A 155 -7.07 1.10 9.72
N THR A 156 -8.39 0.87 9.76
CA THR A 156 -9.30 1.16 8.63
C THR A 156 -9.28 2.65 8.28
N LYS A 157 -9.32 3.53 9.29
CA LYS A 157 -9.18 4.98 9.09
C LYS A 157 -7.84 5.32 8.44
N GLN A 158 -6.73 4.75 8.95
CA GLN A 158 -5.40 4.96 8.38
C GLN A 158 -5.34 4.48 6.92
N ALA A 159 -5.94 3.32 6.61
CA ALA A 159 -6.03 2.82 5.25
C ALA A 159 -6.85 3.74 4.33
N ALA A 160 -8.01 4.21 4.80
CA ALA A 160 -8.83 5.16 4.05
C ALA A 160 -8.08 6.46 3.75
N CYS A 161 -7.35 7.02 4.72
CA CYS A 161 -6.53 8.21 4.54
C CYS A 161 -5.32 7.97 3.61
N ALA A 162 -4.75 6.76 3.60
CA ALA A 162 -3.68 6.40 2.66
C ALA A 162 -4.18 6.31 1.22
N ILE A 163 -5.44 5.88 1.01
CA ILE A 163 -6.07 5.81 -0.31
C ILE A 163 -6.58 7.19 -0.76
N ALA A 164 -7.26 7.89 0.13
CA ALA A 164 -7.90 9.18 -0.11
C ALA A 164 -7.61 10.13 1.07
N PRO A 165 -6.56 10.95 0.99
CA PRO A 165 -6.18 11.85 2.10
C PRO A 165 -7.29 12.79 2.55
N GLU A 166 -8.21 13.14 1.66
CA GLU A 166 -9.38 13.95 1.98
C GLU A 166 -10.32 13.26 3.00
N ALA A 167 -10.21 11.93 3.16
CA ALA A 167 -10.96 11.17 4.15
C ALA A 167 -10.65 11.61 5.60
N GLU A 168 -9.46 12.19 5.83
CA GLU A 168 -9.10 12.75 7.14
C GLU A 168 -10.00 13.92 7.56
N LYS A 169 -10.55 14.65 6.59
CA LYS A 169 -11.42 15.83 6.82
C LYS A 169 -12.87 15.43 7.08
N LEU A 170 -13.21 14.16 6.89
CA LEU A 170 -14.56 13.65 7.07
C LEU A 170 -14.73 13.05 8.47
N ASP A 171 -15.83 13.38 9.13
CA ASP A 171 -16.20 12.79 10.43
C ASP A 171 -16.87 11.41 10.18
N VAL A 172 -16.04 10.44 9.76
CA VAL A 172 -16.47 9.07 9.47
C VAL A 172 -16.29 8.20 10.71
N GLN A 173 -17.33 7.52 11.12
CA GLN A 173 -17.25 6.44 12.09
C GLN A 173 -16.82 5.15 11.36
N TYR A 174 -15.53 4.85 11.40
CA TYR A 174 -14.98 3.68 10.71
C TYR A 174 -15.35 2.37 11.41
N LEU A 175 -15.63 1.36 10.61
CA LEU A 175 -15.79 -0.03 11.01
C LEU A 175 -14.51 -0.82 10.73
N PRO A 176 -14.33 -1.99 11.35
CA PRO A 176 -13.25 -2.90 10.97
C PRO A 176 -13.28 -3.20 9.47
N GLY A 177 -12.10 -3.17 8.86
CA GLY A 177 -11.92 -3.40 7.43
C GLY A 177 -11.05 -4.63 7.16
N THR A 178 -10.65 -4.80 5.90
CA THR A 178 -9.77 -5.88 5.47
C THR A 178 -8.65 -5.36 4.57
N LEU A 179 -7.49 -6.00 4.69
CA LEU A 179 -6.37 -5.85 3.77
C LEU A 179 -5.97 -7.25 3.29
N GLU A 180 -5.92 -7.44 1.98
CA GLU A 180 -5.57 -8.71 1.36
C GLU A 180 -4.27 -8.57 0.56
N LEU A 181 -3.45 -9.61 0.61
CA LEU A 181 -2.18 -9.70 -0.12
C LEU A 181 -2.11 -11.01 -0.88
N ASP A 182 -1.75 -10.94 -2.16
CA ASP A 182 -1.34 -12.12 -2.94
C ASP A 182 0.19 -12.12 -3.05
N VAL A 183 0.82 -13.21 -2.59
CA VAL A 183 2.27 -13.38 -2.62
C VAL A 183 2.60 -14.57 -3.54
N GLN A 184 3.35 -14.31 -4.60
CA GLN A 184 3.78 -15.34 -5.57
C GLN A 184 5.28 -15.24 -5.80
N GLY A 185 5.99 -16.36 -5.71
CA GLY A 185 7.44 -16.38 -5.91
C GLY A 185 8.23 -15.47 -4.95
N GLY A 186 7.70 -15.21 -3.76
CA GLY A 186 8.30 -14.30 -2.78
C GLY A 186 8.05 -12.81 -3.03
N ALA A 187 7.19 -12.46 -3.99
CA ALA A 187 6.84 -11.09 -4.34
C ALA A 187 5.34 -10.82 -4.11
N ILE A 188 4.98 -9.63 -3.65
CA ILE A 188 3.58 -9.19 -3.63
C ILE A 188 3.17 -8.91 -5.08
N THR A 189 2.12 -9.60 -5.53
CA THR A 189 1.53 -9.45 -6.87
C THR A 189 0.22 -8.68 -6.83
N ALA A 190 -0.51 -8.72 -5.72
CA ALA A 190 -1.68 -7.88 -5.51
C ALA A 190 -1.80 -7.45 -4.05
N LEU A 191 -2.37 -6.26 -3.85
CA LEU A 191 -2.78 -5.73 -2.56
C LEU A 191 -4.18 -5.15 -2.72
N ARG A 192 -5.11 -5.53 -1.82
CA ARG A 192 -6.47 -5.02 -1.81
C ARG A 192 -6.80 -4.50 -0.43
N VAL A 193 -7.44 -3.35 -0.38
CA VAL A 193 -7.92 -2.76 0.87
C VAL A 193 -9.40 -2.46 0.72
N THR A 194 -10.16 -2.87 1.71
CA THR A 194 -11.59 -2.53 1.81
C THR A 194 -11.84 -1.88 3.17
N THR A 195 -12.33 -0.66 3.12
CA THR A 195 -12.70 0.12 4.29
C THR A 195 -14.21 0.33 4.31
N GLY A 196 -14.76 0.52 5.49
CA GLY A 196 -16.18 0.83 5.64
C GLY A 196 -16.42 1.73 6.84
N GLY A 197 -17.56 2.41 6.83
CA GLY A 197 -17.95 3.29 7.92
C GLY A 197 -19.30 3.95 7.66
N SER A 198 -19.65 4.88 8.53
CA SER A 198 -20.83 5.74 8.34
C SER A 198 -20.46 7.20 8.61
N VAL A 199 -21.14 8.10 7.92
CA VAL A 199 -21.07 9.53 8.12
C VAL A 199 -22.46 10.10 8.31
N GLN A 200 -22.61 10.99 9.26
CA GLN A 200 -23.88 11.67 9.46
C GLN A 200 -24.01 12.84 8.48
N VAL A 201 -25.00 12.76 7.59
CA VAL A 201 -25.33 13.83 6.65
C VAL A 201 -26.68 14.42 7.08
N GLY A 202 -26.64 15.54 7.78
CA GLY A 202 -27.83 16.12 8.41
C GLY A 202 -28.35 15.22 9.53
N VAL A 203 -29.53 14.60 9.32
CA VAL A 203 -30.16 13.66 10.26
C VAL A 203 -30.11 12.20 9.80
N VAL A 204 -29.41 11.91 8.71
CA VAL A 204 -29.34 10.58 8.09
C VAL A 204 -27.94 10.02 8.22
N ASP A 205 -27.82 8.80 8.74
CA ASP A 205 -26.60 8.03 8.70
C ASP A 205 -26.41 7.44 7.31
N THR A 206 -25.32 7.84 6.65
CA THR A 206 -25.00 7.40 5.30
C THR A 206 -23.79 6.45 5.37
N GLN A 207 -23.95 5.27 4.78
CA GLN A 207 -22.84 4.31 4.68
C GLN A 207 -21.81 4.81 3.67
N VAL A 208 -20.54 4.69 4.06
CA VAL A 208 -19.41 5.03 3.21
C VAL A 208 -18.47 3.83 3.12
N SER A 209 -17.88 3.63 1.94
CA SER A 209 -16.80 2.68 1.76
C SER A 209 -15.78 3.24 0.79
N ILE A 210 -14.51 2.91 1.03
CA ILE A 210 -13.39 3.22 0.13
C ILE A 210 -12.61 1.92 -0.04
N SER A 211 -12.32 1.56 -1.28
CA SER A 211 -11.47 0.42 -1.58
C SER A 211 -10.40 0.79 -2.60
N ALA A 212 -9.26 0.12 -2.47
CA ALA A 212 -8.17 0.21 -3.45
C ALA A 212 -7.68 -1.21 -3.76
N GLN A 213 -7.41 -1.45 -5.04
CA GLN A 213 -6.76 -2.67 -5.51
C GLN A 213 -5.54 -2.27 -6.31
N PHE A 214 -4.40 -2.87 -5.98
CA PHE A 214 -3.13 -2.75 -6.69
C PHE A 214 -2.81 -4.11 -7.30
N ASP A 215 -2.67 -4.18 -8.61
CA ASP A 215 -2.19 -5.34 -9.35
C ASP A 215 -0.76 -5.02 -9.81
N PHE A 216 0.25 -5.56 -9.11
CA PHE A 216 1.65 -5.26 -9.37
C PHE A 216 2.19 -6.10 -10.53
N GLN A 217 2.93 -5.46 -11.43
CA GLN A 217 3.62 -6.13 -12.51
C GLN A 217 4.99 -6.61 -12.04
N THR A 218 5.42 -7.75 -12.55
CA THR A 218 6.73 -8.37 -12.26
C THR A 218 7.56 -8.46 -13.54
N GLY A 219 8.89 -8.56 -13.40
CA GLY A 219 9.79 -8.75 -14.51
C GLY A 219 10.00 -7.53 -15.42
N LEU A 220 9.69 -6.34 -14.92
CA LEU A 220 9.86 -5.07 -15.65
C LEU A 220 11.32 -4.65 -15.69
N THR A 221 11.65 -3.90 -16.75
CA THR A 221 12.90 -3.17 -16.92
C THR A 221 12.64 -1.66 -16.88
N THR A 222 13.70 -0.86 -16.77
CA THR A 222 13.60 0.61 -16.81
C THR A 222 13.01 1.12 -18.12
N ASP A 223 13.15 0.38 -19.22
CA ASP A 223 12.58 0.74 -20.52
C ASP A 223 11.05 0.61 -20.53
N ASP A 224 10.47 -0.24 -19.66
CA ASP A 224 9.03 -0.39 -19.52
C ASP A 224 8.39 0.76 -18.75
N CYS A 225 9.20 1.53 -18.00
CA CYS A 225 8.76 2.67 -17.18
C CYS A 225 9.51 3.96 -17.56
N PRO A 226 9.40 4.45 -18.79
CA PRO A 226 10.17 5.60 -19.27
C PRO A 226 9.80 6.88 -18.51
N VAL A 227 10.82 7.62 -18.11
CA VAL A 227 10.69 8.95 -17.52
C VAL A 227 11.15 9.97 -18.56
N PRO A 228 10.33 10.96 -18.91
CA PRO A 228 10.71 12.02 -19.85
C PRO A 228 11.99 12.73 -19.43
N ALA A 229 12.76 13.22 -20.42
CA ALA A 229 14.02 13.92 -20.14
C ALA A 229 13.81 15.23 -19.36
N ALA A 230 12.61 15.81 -19.47
CA ALA A 230 12.24 17.06 -18.81
C ALA A 230 11.87 16.86 -17.31
N VAL A 231 11.74 15.61 -16.84
CA VAL A 231 11.46 15.20 -15.46
C VAL A 231 12.77 14.67 -14.79
#